data_484a725b063093d22f4f0ae4b8d77a8e
#
_entry.id   484a725b063093d22f4f0ae4b8d77a8e
#
_cell.length_a   1.000
_cell.length_b   1.000
_cell.length_c   1.000
_cell.angle_alpha   90.00
_cell.angle_beta   90.00
_cell.angle_gamma   90.00
#
_symmetry.space_group_name_H-M   'P 1'
#
loop_
_entity.id
_entity.type
_entity.pdbx_description
1 polymer ?
#
loop_
_entity_poly.entity_id
_entity_poly.type
_entity_poly.pdbx_seq_one_letter_code
_entity_poly.pdbx_strand_id
1 'polypeptide(L)'
;AIKRMRLVKIEFRKVYRQDDEHFLHILENVRLNKVTPENIMHLNDRVHIPTAEDGAVITLASINKTADKINLQRLEEIESEEFVYEGTIDGKFEEKKFPVDMKLRLKVGAQVMFTRNDQQKRWANGTLGKVSKLTKDEISVTLNNGETYIVPCCSWESYSYDYNKEERKMKKELIGTFTQYPLKLAWAITVHKSQGMTFDKLSLDLSRGMFAAGQLYVALSRVRSLEGLYLSKNVIPQYAHTSREVLTYASEYNNEQQIGNEIESGKAVYGALQHNDYDEAARQYLLLVAKKAENGDIKEAMQQAKRFLDILVCDEHLYGSIESVPECLTKASHWAPKFLASLLCLYAEKYEEALAYANEVLATHQCAEAMYIKSRALAKLERYTEADETNCQLANVFEMATPDAKVLFM
;
A
#
# COMPACT_ATOMS: atom_id res chain seq x y z
N ALA A 1 13.89 3.49 7.66
CA ALA A 1 13.74 2.31 6.78
C ALA A 1 13.45 2.74 5.35
N ILE A 2 12.37 3.49 5.06
CA ILE A 2 11.94 3.87 3.70
C ILE A 2 13.02 4.61 2.91
N LYS A 3 13.79 5.55 3.54
CA LYS A 3 14.90 6.28 2.89
C LYS A 3 16.06 5.39 2.42
N ARG A 4 16.13 4.14 2.90
CA ARG A 4 17.16 3.15 2.51
C ARG A 4 16.67 2.16 1.45
N MET A 5 15.38 2.23 1.09
CA MET A 5 14.80 1.39 0.04
C MET A 5 14.81 2.15 -1.27
N ARG A 6 15.31 1.54 -2.34
CA ARG A 6 15.16 2.06 -3.70
C ARG A 6 13.74 1.73 -4.18
N LEU A 7 12.81 2.63 -3.89
CA LEU A 7 11.42 2.44 -4.28
C LEU A 7 11.16 3.12 -5.62
N VAL A 8 10.57 2.40 -6.54
CA VAL A 8 9.93 3.00 -7.71
C VAL A 8 8.60 3.58 -7.24
N LYS A 9 8.48 4.91 -7.37
CA LYS A 9 7.34 5.65 -6.84
C LYS A 9 6.42 6.04 -8.00
N ILE A 10 5.22 5.47 -8.02
CA ILE A 10 4.21 5.75 -9.05
C ILE A 10 2.98 6.37 -8.39
N GLU A 11 2.56 7.51 -8.92
CA GLU A 11 1.32 8.16 -8.56
C GLU A 11 0.34 8.12 -9.74
N PHE A 12 -0.86 7.61 -9.51
CA PHE A 12 -1.91 7.66 -10.50
C PHE A 12 -2.43 9.09 -10.64
N ARG A 13 -2.39 9.64 -11.86
CA ARG A 13 -2.77 11.04 -12.13
C ARG A 13 -4.26 11.21 -12.38
N LYS A 14 -4.96 10.15 -12.82
CA LYS A 14 -6.39 10.24 -13.12
C LYS A 14 -7.22 10.15 -11.84
N VAL A 15 -8.00 11.18 -11.59
CA VAL A 15 -8.97 11.23 -10.49
C VAL A 15 -10.32 10.77 -11.03
N TYR A 16 -10.98 9.85 -10.32
CA TYR A 16 -12.29 9.30 -10.72
C TYR A 16 -13.42 9.75 -9.79
N ARG A 17 -13.13 10.47 -8.73
CA ARG A 17 -14.11 10.88 -7.72
C ARG A 17 -14.79 12.19 -8.06
N GLN A 18 -14.04 13.12 -8.60
CA GLN A 18 -14.48 14.45 -8.97
C GLN A 18 -14.44 14.59 -10.49
N ASP A 19 -15.51 15.13 -11.08
CA ASP A 19 -15.61 15.40 -12.53
C ASP A 19 -15.46 16.91 -12.83
N ASP A 20 -15.44 17.77 -11.81
CA ASP A 20 -15.28 19.23 -11.92
C ASP A 20 -13.77 19.58 -11.96
N GLU A 21 -13.30 19.98 -13.14
CA GLU A 21 -11.90 20.38 -13.37
C GLU A 21 -11.48 21.57 -12.51
N HIS A 22 -12.38 22.52 -12.28
CA HIS A 22 -12.10 23.68 -11.44
C HIS A 22 -11.87 23.27 -10.00
N PHE A 23 -12.74 22.42 -9.46
CA PHE A 23 -12.57 21.90 -8.10
C PHE A 23 -11.34 21.01 -7.97
N LEU A 24 -11.04 20.19 -8.97
CA LEU A 24 -9.78 19.41 -9.03
C LEU A 24 -8.55 20.30 -8.95
N HIS A 25 -8.55 21.44 -9.67
CA HIS A 25 -7.44 22.40 -9.59
C HIS A 25 -7.31 23.02 -8.20
N ILE A 26 -8.41 23.35 -7.53
CA ILE A 26 -8.38 23.84 -6.13
C ILE A 26 -7.80 22.76 -5.21
N LEU A 27 -8.25 21.50 -5.32
CA LEU A 27 -7.76 20.38 -4.53
C LEU A 27 -6.25 20.17 -4.70
N GLU A 28 -5.76 20.23 -5.94
CA GLU A 28 -4.34 20.08 -6.24
C GLU A 28 -3.50 21.21 -5.62
N ASN A 29 -3.98 22.46 -5.71
CA ASN A 29 -3.31 23.60 -5.07
C ASN A 29 -3.29 23.46 -3.54
N VAL A 30 -4.36 22.97 -2.91
CA VAL A 30 -4.40 22.68 -1.46
C VAL A 30 -3.40 21.56 -1.12
N ARG A 31 -3.35 20.50 -1.92
CA ARG A 31 -2.44 19.36 -1.73
C ARG A 31 -0.97 19.76 -1.79
N LEU A 32 -0.63 20.61 -2.75
CA LEU A 32 0.74 21.06 -3.01
C LEU A 32 1.16 22.29 -2.18
N ASN A 33 0.30 22.80 -1.29
CA ASN A 33 0.52 24.04 -0.54
C ASN A 33 0.78 25.26 -1.47
N LYS A 34 0.03 25.33 -2.59
CA LYS A 34 0.10 26.39 -3.60
C LYS A 34 -1.23 27.15 -3.73
N VAL A 35 -1.95 27.26 -2.64
CA VAL A 35 -3.28 27.90 -2.61
C VAL A 35 -3.18 29.38 -2.96
N THR A 36 -3.96 29.81 -3.94
CA THR A 36 -4.06 31.21 -4.36
C THR A 36 -5.20 31.95 -3.64
N PRO A 37 -5.19 33.29 -3.61
CA PRO A 37 -6.33 34.06 -3.10
C PRO A 37 -7.64 33.73 -3.78
N GLU A 38 -7.63 33.44 -5.09
CA GLU A 38 -8.77 33.02 -5.88
C GLU A 38 -9.31 31.66 -5.41
N ASN A 39 -8.45 30.67 -5.15
CA ASN A 39 -8.87 29.39 -4.58
C ASN A 39 -9.59 29.57 -3.24
N ILE A 40 -9.06 30.43 -2.39
CA ILE A 40 -9.67 30.74 -1.08
C ILE A 40 -11.04 31.44 -1.26
N MET A 41 -11.16 32.35 -2.21
CA MET A 41 -12.43 33.02 -2.52
C MET A 41 -13.48 32.00 -2.94
N HIS A 42 -13.19 31.14 -3.93
CA HIS A 42 -14.13 30.11 -4.40
C HIS A 42 -14.53 29.12 -3.31
N LEU A 43 -13.60 28.73 -2.42
CA LEU A 43 -13.95 27.92 -1.26
C LEU A 43 -14.87 28.70 -0.31
N ASN A 44 -14.59 29.97 -0.06
CA ASN A 44 -15.36 30.80 0.87
C ASN A 44 -16.74 31.18 0.35
N ASP A 45 -16.99 31.14 -0.96
CA ASP A 45 -18.34 31.24 -1.55
C ASP A 45 -19.26 30.09 -1.09
N ARG A 46 -18.67 29.01 -0.53
CA ARG A 46 -19.40 27.85 0.03
C ARG A 46 -19.69 27.96 1.52
N VAL A 47 -19.42 29.11 2.14
CA VAL A 47 -19.76 29.36 3.55
C VAL A 47 -21.27 29.50 3.71
N HIS A 48 -21.89 28.37 4.08
CA HIS A 48 -23.32 28.26 4.25
C HIS A 48 -23.65 27.14 5.24
N ILE A 49 -24.66 27.34 6.06
CA ILE A 49 -25.17 26.30 6.96
C ILE A 49 -26.22 25.50 6.23
N PRO A 50 -26.05 24.15 6.10
CA PRO A 50 -27.04 23.31 5.44
C PRO A 50 -28.40 23.39 6.11
N THR A 51 -29.47 23.43 5.30
CA THR A 51 -30.85 23.45 5.76
C THR A 51 -31.51 22.06 5.56
N ALA A 52 -32.74 21.89 6.00
CA ALA A 52 -33.50 20.66 5.79
C ALA A 52 -33.73 20.38 4.28
N GLU A 53 -33.79 21.40 3.45
CA GLU A 53 -33.96 21.28 2.00
C GLU A 53 -32.74 20.70 1.29
N ASP A 54 -31.55 20.81 1.91
CA ASP A 54 -30.32 20.22 1.38
C ASP A 54 -30.28 18.68 1.50
N GLY A 55 -31.21 18.08 2.23
CA GLY A 55 -31.29 16.62 2.45
C GLY A 55 -30.24 16.11 3.44
N ALA A 56 -29.76 14.90 3.23
CA ALA A 56 -28.78 14.28 4.12
C ALA A 56 -27.37 14.83 3.87
N VAL A 57 -26.95 15.78 4.71
CA VAL A 57 -25.60 16.34 4.73
C VAL A 57 -24.83 15.78 5.91
N ILE A 58 -23.60 15.29 5.68
CA ILE A 58 -22.72 14.85 6.73
C ILE A 58 -21.75 15.96 7.13
N THR A 59 -21.54 16.14 8.44
CA THR A 59 -20.54 17.10 8.94
C THR A 59 -19.19 16.44 9.18
N LEU A 60 -18.12 16.95 8.59
CA LEU A 60 -16.76 16.55 8.94
C LEU A 60 -16.19 17.49 10.00
N ALA A 61 -15.84 16.93 11.14
CA ALA A 61 -15.22 17.64 12.25
C ALA A 61 -13.72 17.31 12.35
N SER A 62 -12.92 18.25 12.83
CA SER A 62 -11.49 18.06 13.01
C SER A 62 -11.13 17.11 14.16
N ILE A 63 -12.00 16.96 15.17
CA ILE A 63 -11.79 16.10 16.36
C ILE A 63 -13.04 15.30 16.72
N ASN A 64 -12.84 14.13 17.36
CA ASN A 64 -13.94 13.23 17.79
C ASN A 64 -14.94 13.95 18.70
N LYS A 65 -14.46 14.68 19.71
CA LYS A 65 -15.34 15.37 20.68
C LYS A 65 -16.37 16.30 20.02
N THR A 66 -16.00 16.94 18.92
CA THR A 66 -16.95 17.80 18.17
C THR A 66 -17.96 16.96 17.41
N ALA A 67 -17.54 15.89 16.74
CA ALA A 67 -18.43 14.98 16.03
C ALA A 67 -19.44 14.32 17.00
N ASP A 68 -18.96 13.82 18.14
CA ASP A 68 -19.79 13.19 19.15
C ASP A 68 -20.83 14.18 19.74
N LYS A 69 -20.41 15.42 20.00
CA LYS A 69 -21.33 16.47 20.47
C LYS A 69 -22.45 16.74 19.45
N ILE A 70 -22.10 16.89 18.17
CA ILE A 70 -23.10 17.12 17.11
C ILE A 70 -24.06 15.94 17.02
N ASN A 71 -23.55 14.70 17.03
CA ASN A 71 -24.36 13.50 16.95
C ASN A 71 -25.31 13.36 18.12
N LEU A 72 -24.86 13.60 19.35
CA LEU A 72 -25.70 13.55 20.54
C LEU A 72 -26.77 14.63 20.53
N GLN A 73 -26.40 15.88 20.21
CA GLN A 73 -27.35 16.97 20.13
C GLN A 73 -28.45 16.69 19.09
N ARG A 74 -28.08 16.22 17.91
CA ARG A 74 -29.04 15.87 16.87
C ARG A 74 -29.94 14.68 17.25
N LEU A 75 -29.41 13.71 18.01
CA LEU A 75 -30.21 12.60 18.52
C LEU A 75 -31.23 13.09 19.56
N GLU A 76 -30.83 14.02 20.44
CA GLU A 76 -31.71 14.60 21.46
C GLU A 76 -32.85 15.43 20.86
N GLU A 77 -32.61 16.12 19.73
CA GLU A 77 -33.62 16.89 19.00
C GLU A 77 -34.75 16.02 18.40
N ILE A 78 -34.57 14.70 18.31
CA ILE A 78 -35.61 13.78 17.84
C ILE A 78 -36.53 13.42 19.00
N GLU A 79 -37.83 13.63 18.86
CA GLU A 79 -38.85 13.38 19.90
C GLU A 79 -39.24 11.91 20.09
N SER A 80 -38.85 11.02 19.14
CA SER A 80 -39.23 9.57 19.23
C SER A 80 -38.50 8.86 20.40
N GLU A 81 -39.06 7.75 20.81
CA GLU A 81 -38.51 6.86 21.86
C GLU A 81 -37.08 6.43 21.53
N GLU A 82 -36.21 6.47 22.54
CA GLU A 82 -34.83 6.04 22.42
C GLU A 82 -34.68 4.53 22.73
N PHE A 83 -33.97 3.84 21.82
CA PHE A 83 -33.54 2.46 21.98
C PHE A 83 -32.06 2.37 22.20
N VAL A 84 -31.63 1.52 23.13
CA VAL A 84 -30.20 1.27 23.41
C VAL A 84 -29.90 -0.20 23.14
N TYR A 85 -29.01 -0.45 22.20
CA TYR A 85 -28.52 -1.78 21.84
C TYR A 85 -27.15 -1.99 22.44
N GLU A 86 -27.02 -2.98 23.35
CA GLU A 86 -25.72 -3.28 23.96
C GLU A 86 -25.00 -4.34 23.15
N GLY A 87 -23.72 -4.05 22.80
CA GLY A 87 -22.83 -5.03 22.19
C GLY A 87 -22.40 -6.11 23.18
N THR A 88 -21.97 -7.23 22.67
CA THR A 88 -21.47 -8.34 23.48
C THR A 88 -20.00 -8.62 23.15
N ILE A 89 -19.23 -8.99 24.16
CA ILE A 89 -17.82 -9.37 24.03
C ILE A 89 -17.69 -10.82 24.50
N ASP A 90 -17.00 -11.62 23.69
CA ASP A 90 -16.53 -12.94 24.07
C ASP A 90 -15.00 -12.95 24.00
N GLY A 91 -14.33 -13.43 25.07
CA GLY A 91 -12.89 -13.40 25.19
C GLY A 91 -12.29 -12.01 25.43
N LYS A 92 -11.16 -11.70 24.79
CA LYS A 92 -10.41 -10.43 24.94
C LYS A 92 -10.59 -9.51 23.74
N PHE A 93 -11.31 -8.41 23.93
CA PHE A 93 -11.45 -7.37 22.93
C PHE A 93 -11.27 -5.99 23.60
N GLU A 94 -10.24 -5.23 23.19
CA GLU A 94 -9.93 -3.94 23.80
C GLU A 94 -10.94 -2.87 23.38
N GLU A 95 -11.43 -2.09 24.32
CA GLU A 95 -12.38 -0.98 24.06
C GLU A 95 -11.91 0.00 22.99
N LYS A 96 -10.61 0.31 22.97
CA LYS A 96 -10.01 1.22 21.98
C LYS A 96 -10.12 0.72 20.54
N LYS A 97 -10.38 -0.57 20.35
CA LYS A 97 -10.52 -1.24 19.05
C LYS A 97 -11.97 -1.44 18.64
N PHE A 98 -12.94 -0.98 19.42
CA PHE A 98 -14.36 -1.13 19.07
C PHE A 98 -14.65 -0.41 17.74
N PRO A 99 -15.15 -1.14 16.75
CA PRO A 99 -15.50 -0.56 15.45
C PRO A 99 -16.77 0.30 15.52
N VAL A 100 -17.64 0.04 16.50
CA VAL A 100 -18.87 0.77 16.81
C VAL A 100 -19.03 0.92 18.32
N ASP A 101 -19.97 1.74 18.76
CA ASP A 101 -20.19 1.98 20.18
C ASP A 101 -20.72 0.74 20.88
N MET A 102 -20.21 0.44 22.09
CA MET A 102 -20.70 -0.66 22.93
C MET A 102 -22.20 -0.49 23.25
N LYS A 103 -22.62 0.74 23.52
CA LYS A 103 -24.02 1.12 23.72
C LYS A 103 -24.47 1.99 22.56
N LEU A 104 -25.09 1.36 21.58
CA LEU A 104 -25.61 2.04 20.41
C LEU A 104 -26.99 2.63 20.73
N ARG A 105 -27.05 3.97 20.89
CA ARG A 105 -28.26 4.73 21.14
C ARG A 105 -28.88 5.21 19.84
N LEU A 106 -30.12 4.85 19.58
CA LEU A 106 -30.83 5.20 18.34
C LEU A 106 -32.25 5.66 18.64
N LYS A 107 -32.75 6.52 17.75
CA LYS A 107 -34.18 6.91 17.68
C LYS A 107 -34.66 6.74 16.24
N VAL A 108 -35.96 6.47 16.04
CA VAL A 108 -36.55 6.49 14.71
C VAL A 108 -36.36 7.87 14.09
N GLY A 109 -35.84 7.93 12.87
CA GLY A 109 -35.46 9.17 12.22
C GLY A 109 -33.98 9.52 12.35
N ALA A 110 -33.19 8.82 13.18
CA ALA A 110 -31.75 9.07 13.32
C ALA A 110 -31.00 8.80 12.02
N GLN A 111 -30.07 9.69 11.70
CA GLN A 111 -29.13 9.49 10.59
C GLN A 111 -28.00 8.60 11.05
N VAL A 112 -27.81 7.49 10.33
CA VAL A 112 -26.80 6.49 10.63
C VAL A 112 -25.92 6.20 9.44
N MET A 113 -24.74 5.63 9.71
CA MET A 113 -23.80 5.16 8.70
C MET A 113 -23.46 3.70 8.99
N PHE A 114 -23.40 2.90 7.94
CA PHE A 114 -22.92 1.53 8.01
C PHE A 114 -21.41 1.51 8.14
N THR A 115 -20.91 0.68 9.07
CA THR A 115 -19.46 0.58 9.37
C THR A 115 -18.83 -0.68 8.77
N ARG A 116 -19.61 -1.47 8.03
CA ARG A 116 -19.16 -2.70 7.37
C ARG A 116 -19.90 -2.90 6.05
N ASN A 117 -19.22 -3.50 5.07
CA ASN A 117 -19.85 -3.93 3.82
C ASN A 117 -20.83 -5.06 4.09
N ASP A 118 -21.97 -5.01 3.45
CA ASP A 118 -22.94 -6.11 3.47
C ASP A 118 -22.49 -7.30 2.61
N GLN A 119 -22.72 -8.51 3.09
CA GLN A 119 -22.38 -9.72 2.33
C GLN A 119 -23.19 -9.85 1.02
N GLN A 120 -24.44 -9.37 1.04
CA GLN A 120 -25.33 -9.36 -0.13
C GLN A 120 -25.17 -8.10 -1.00
N LYS A 121 -24.17 -7.24 -0.70
CA LYS A 121 -23.88 -6.00 -1.43
C LYS A 121 -25.01 -4.97 -1.43
N ARG A 122 -25.94 -5.00 -0.46
CA ARG A 122 -27.03 -4.04 -0.29
C ARG A 122 -26.50 -2.65 0.10
N TRP A 123 -25.41 -2.59 0.88
CA TRP A 123 -24.71 -1.39 1.26
C TRP A 123 -23.20 -1.64 1.41
N ALA A 124 -22.44 -0.57 1.37
CA ALA A 124 -21.00 -0.57 1.64
C ALA A 124 -20.69 0.15 2.96
N ASN A 125 -19.48 -0.04 3.49
CA ASN A 125 -18.97 0.78 4.58
C ASN A 125 -18.98 2.27 4.17
N GLY A 126 -19.55 3.13 5.02
CA GLY A 126 -19.75 4.55 4.74
C GLY A 126 -21.10 4.91 4.10
N THR A 127 -21.92 3.94 3.72
CA THR A 127 -23.28 4.22 3.22
C THR A 127 -24.11 4.86 4.33
N LEU A 128 -24.78 5.96 3.99
CA LEU A 128 -25.68 6.69 4.88
C LEU A 128 -27.12 6.15 4.76
N GLY A 129 -27.85 6.21 5.85
CA GLY A 129 -29.27 5.89 5.90
C GLY A 129 -29.97 6.55 7.07
N LYS A 130 -31.28 6.42 7.10
CA LYS A 130 -32.13 6.92 8.19
C LYS A 130 -32.85 5.78 8.84
N VAL A 131 -32.80 5.71 10.16
CA VAL A 131 -33.52 4.69 10.94
C VAL A 131 -35.04 4.85 10.70
N SER A 132 -35.66 3.80 10.18
CA SER A 132 -37.11 3.81 9.86
C SER A 132 -37.96 3.06 10.87
N LYS A 133 -37.40 2.03 11.51
CA LYS A 133 -38.06 1.23 12.55
C LYS A 133 -37.08 0.71 13.57
N LEU A 134 -37.47 0.72 14.84
CA LEU A 134 -36.73 0.13 15.98
C LEU A 134 -37.64 -0.77 16.77
N THR A 135 -37.14 -1.93 17.17
CA THR A 135 -37.70 -2.81 18.18
C THR A 135 -36.56 -3.30 19.08
N LYS A 136 -36.83 -4.10 20.10
CA LYS A 136 -35.75 -4.65 20.96
C LYS A 136 -34.71 -5.44 20.20
N ASP A 137 -35.11 -6.13 19.12
CA ASP A 137 -34.25 -7.10 18.41
C ASP A 137 -34.06 -6.78 16.94
N GLU A 138 -34.61 -5.65 16.43
CA GLU A 138 -34.57 -5.31 15.02
C GLU A 138 -34.36 -3.83 14.81
N ILE A 139 -33.43 -3.51 13.91
CA ILE A 139 -33.19 -2.18 13.38
C ILE A 139 -33.44 -2.20 11.88
N SER A 140 -34.36 -1.35 11.41
CA SER A 140 -34.57 -1.12 9.98
C SER A 140 -34.03 0.27 9.57
N VAL A 141 -33.29 0.32 8.49
CA VAL A 141 -32.68 1.54 7.95
C VAL A 141 -33.10 1.72 6.50
N THR A 142 -33.57 2.92 6.16
CA THR A 142 -33.87 3.34 4.81
C THR A 142 -32.65 4.08 4.24
N LEU A 143 -32.15 3.62 3.10
CA LEU A 143 -31.03 4.23 2.40
C LEU A 143 -31.49 5.45 1.58
N ASN A 144 -30.54 6.24 1.07
CA ASN A 144 -30.83 7.44 0.26
C ASN A 144 -31.52 7.09 -1.08
N ASN A 145 -31.41 5.85 -1.57
CA ASN A 145 -32.12 5.37 -2.76
C ASN A 145 -33.58 4.99 -2.48
N GLY A 146 -34.06 5.11 -1.22
CA GLY A 146 -35.43 4.79 -0.80
C GLY A 146 -35.62 3.33 -0.36
N GLU A 147 -34.63 2.46 -0.52
CA GLU A 147 -34.73 1.06 -0.11
C GLU A 147 -34.57 0.93 1.39
N THR A 148 -35.37 0.06 2.00
CA THR A 148 -35.34 -0.21 3.45
C THR A 148 -34.87 -1.63 3.73
N TYR A 149 -33.93 -1.75 4.64
CA TYR A 149 -33.34 -3.03 5.02
C TYR A 149 -33.34 -3.24 6.52
N ILE A 150 -33.56 -4.49 6.93
CA ILE A 150 -33.30 -4.96 8.29
C ILE A 150 -31.79 -5.17 8.41
N VAL A 151 -31.18 -4.57 9.42
CA VAL A 151 -29.75 -4.62 9.66
C VAL A 151 -29.42 -5.75 10.61
N PRO A 152 -28.65 -6.77 10.22
CA PRO A 152 -28.22 -7.83 11.13
C PRO A 152 -27.07 -7.37 12.03
N CYS A 153 -26.97 -7.97 13.22
CA CYS A 153 -25.77 -7.89 14.04
C CYS A 153 -24.57 -8.51 13.30
N CYS A 154 -23.40 -7.98 13.56
CA CYS A 154 -22.13 -8.46 13.01
C CYS A 154 -21.13 -8.71 14.13
N SER A 155 -20.27 -9.71 13.95
CA SER A 155 -19.17 -9.99 14.86
C SER A 155 -17.85 -9.55 14.23
N TRP A 156 -16.99 -8.93 15.04
CA TRP A 156 -15.61 -8.57 14.72
C TRP A 156 -14.67 -9.40 15.58
N GLU A 157 -13.63 -9.91 14.96
CA GLU A 157 -12.67 -10.81 15.58
C GLU A 157 -11.39 -10.06 15.97
N SER A 158 -10.87 -10.35 17.16
CA SER A 158 -9.59 -9.87 17.64
C SER A 158 -8.59 -11.01 17.64
N TYR A 159 -7.42 -10.80 17.03
CA TYR A 159 -6.39 -11.80 16.91
C TYR A 159 -5.12 -11.39 17.62
N SER A 160 -4.45 -12.38 18.25
CA SER A 160 -3.05 -12.31 18.63
C SER A 160 -2.19 -12.87 17.49
N TYR A 161 -1.04 -12.24 17.29
CA TYR A 161 -0.05 -12.69 16.31
C TYR A 161 1.23 -12.98 17.05
N ASP A 162 1.63 -14.25 17.09
CA ASP A 162 2.88 -14.71 17.65
C ASP A 162 3.78 -15.28 16.54
N TYR A 163 5.08 -14.98 16.63
CA TYR A 163 6.05 -15.55 15.71
C TYR A 163 6.64 -16.83 16.29
N ASN A 164 6.23 -17.99 15.75
CA ASN A 164 6.84 -19.27 16.08
C ASN A 164 8.23 -19.35 15.42
N LYS A 165 9.28 -19.29 16.26
CA LYS A 165 10.69 -19.33 15.81
C LYS A 165 11.10 -20.69 15.25
N GLU A 166 10.48 -21.78 15.70
CA GLU A 166 10.80 -23.15 15.25
C GLU A 166 10.20 -23.41 13.85
N GLU A 167 8.94 -23.05 13.66
CA GLU A 167 8.24 -23.20 12.37
C GLU A 167 8.50 -22.03 11.42
N ARG A 168 9.15 -20.93 11.88
CA ARG A 168 9.35 -19.67 11.15
C ARG A 168 8.08 -19.09 10.54
N LYS A 169 6.93 -19.30 11.20
CA LYS A 169 5.61 -18.86 10.74
C LYS A 169 4.95 -17.96 11.78
N MET A 170 4.15 -17.00 11.28
CA MET A 170 3.26 -16.22 12.14
C MET A 170 2.07 -17.08 12.53
N LYS A 171 1.93 -17.36 13.83
CA LYS A 171 0.74 -18.00 14.38
C LYS A 171 -0.30 -16.93 14.65
N LYS A 172 -1.50 -17.11 14.08
CA LYS A 172 -2.67 -16.27 14.29
C LYS A 172 -3.64 -17.00 15.20
N GLU A 173 -3.95 -16.42 16.35
CA GLU A 173 -4.86 -17.00 17.32
C GLU A 173 -6.03 -16.04 17.60
N LEU A 174 -7.27 -16.53 17.53
CA LEU A 174 -8.45 -15.76 17.87
C LEU A 174 -8.49 -15.60 19.40
N ILE A 175 -8.42 -14.35 19.87
CA ILE A 175 -8.40 -14.03 21.31
C ILE A 175 -9.73 -13.49 21.82
N GLY A 176 -10.61 -13.02 20.94
CA GLY A 176 -11.93 -12.56 21.32
C GLY A 176 -12.75 -12.04 20.15
N THR A 177 -14.05 -11.89 20.39
CA THR A 177 -15.01 -11.34 19.43
C THR A 177 -15.84 -10.23 20.07
N PHE A 178 -16.22 -9.25 19.26
CA PHE A 178 -17.15 -8.19 19.62
C PHE A 178 -18.35 -8.24 18.66
N THR A 179 -19.57 -8.33 19.19
CA THR A 179 -20.78 -8.43 18.38
C THR A 179 -21.69 -7.23 18.66
N GLN A 180 -22.10 -6.53 17.60
CA GLN A 180 -23.00 -5.38 17.65
C GLN A 180 -23.61 -5.14 16.26
N TYR A 181 -24.61 -4.28 16.17
CA TYR A 181 -25.09 -3.74 14.89
C TYR A 181 -24.00 -2.88 14.23
N PRO A 182 -23.73 -3.03 12.91
CA PRO A 182 -22.68 -2.30 12.21
C PRO A 182 -23.11 -0.88 11.85
N LEU A 183 -23.61 -0.13 12.83
CA LEU A 183 -24.16 1.20 12.68
C LEU A 183 -23.50 2.21 13.63
N LYS A 184 -23.42 3.46 13.20
CA LYS A 184 -23.05 4.63 14.01
C LYS A 184 -23.96 5.79 13.67
N LEU A 185 -24.18 6.68 14.64
CA LEU A 185 -24.73 8.01 14.34
C LEU A 185 -23.83 8.72 13.36
N ALA A 186 -24.40 9.38 12.37
CA ALA A 186 -23.66 9.92 11.24
C ALA A 186 -24.13 11.31 10.78
N TRP A 187 -24.59 12.17 11.66
CA TRP A 187 -24.71 13.59 11.36
C TRP A 187 -23.32 14.26 11.31
N ALA A 188 -22.37 13.73 12.13
CA ALA A 188 -20.98 14.17 12.08
C ALA A 188 -20.02 12.99 12.27
N ILE A 189 -18.89 13.05 11.54
CA ILE A 189 -17.74 12.15 11.70
C ILE A 189 -16.46 12.96 11.65
N THR A 190 -15.32 12.38 12.06
CA THR A 190 -14.05 13.08 11.91
C THR A 190 -13.49 12.97 10.50
N VAL A 191 -12.69 13.96 10.09
CA VAL A 191 -11.96 13.95 8.82
C VAL A 191 -11.16 12.65 8.63
N HIS A 192 -10.51 12.13 9.70
CA HIS A 192 -9.77 10.87 9.63
C HIS A 192 -10.68 9.66 9.34
N LYS A 193 -11.83 9.59 9.99
CA LYS A 193 -12.79 8.49 9.78
C LYS A 193 -13.47 8.56 8.41
N SER A 194 -13.45 9.72 7.74
CA SER A 194 -13.99 9.89 6.38
C SER A 194 -13.02 9.43 5.28
N GLN A 195 -11.78 9.06 5.62
CA GLN A 195 -10.82 8.56 4.62
C GLN A 195 -11.36 7.34 3.89
N GLY A 196 -11.24 7.34 2.56
CA GLY A 196 -11.81 6.29 1.70
C GLY A 196 -13.29 6.50 1.33
N MET A 197 -14.04 7.36 2.03
CA MET A 197 -15.44 7.64 1.75
C MET A 197 -15.59 8.74 0.70
N THR A 198 -16.78 8.82 0.10
CA THR A 198 -17.17 9.88 -0.85
C THR A 198 -18.59 10.30 -0.54
N PHE A 199 -18.85 11.61 -0.53
CA PHE A 199 -20.15 12.19 -0.22
C PHE A 199 -20.58 13.11 -1.35
N ASP A 200 -21.88 13.12 -1.66
CA ASP A 200 -22.45 14.06 -2.60
C ASP A 200 -22.57 15.45 -1.96
N LYS A 201 -22.93 15.50 -0.67
CA LYS A 201 -23.02 16.72 0.13
C LYS A 201 -22.29 16.58 1.45
N LEU A 202 -21.50 17.58 1.79
CA LEU A 202 -20.60 17.59 2.94
C LEU A 202 -20.55 18.98 3.60
N SER A 203 -20.73 19.04 4.89
CA SER A 203 -20.45 20.24 5.70
C SER A 203 -19.11 20.08 6.42
N LEU A 204 -18.20 21.05 6.27
CA LEU A 204 -16.92 21.06 6.96
C LEU A 204 -16.98 21.98 8.17
N ASP A 205 -16.86 21.40 9.37
CA ASP A 205 -16.78 22.19 10.61
C ASP A 205 -15.36 22.73 10.83
N LEU A 206 -15.24 24.03 10.64
CA LEU A 206 -14.01 24.79 10.85
C LEU A 206 -13.95 25.50 12.21
N SER A 207 -14.85 25.20 13.15
CA SER A 207 -14.93 25.88 14.46
C SER A 207 -13.64 25.79 15.25
N ARG A 208 -12.91 24.67 15.14
CA ARG A 208 -11.61 24.41 15.77
C ARG A 208 -10.42 24.64 14.84
N GLY A 209 -10.66 25.05 13.58
CA GLY A 209 -9.64 25.15 12.54
C GLY A 209 -9.15 23.77 12.05
N MET A 210 -8.16 23.81 11.15
CA MET A 210 -7.43 22.67 10.63
C MET A 210 -5.98 22.75 11.12
N PHE A 211 -5.58 21.82 11.97
CA PHE A 211 -4.27 21.87 12.66
C PHE A 211 -3.28 20.81 12.18
N ALA A 212 -3.77 19.74 11.56
CA ALA A 212 -2.91 18.69 11.03
C ALA A 212 -2.57 18.95 9.56
N ALA A 213 -1.32 18.72 9.20
CA ALA A 213 -0.86 18.83 7.82
C ALA A 213 -1.68 17.93 6.88
N GLY A 214 -2.15 18.50 5.76
CA GLY A 214 -2.99 17.81 4.77
C GLY A 214 -4.44 17.59 5.18
N GLN A 215 -4.86 17.99 6.39
CA GLN A 215 -6.20 17.75 6.91
C GLN A 215 -7.29 18.42 6.05
N LEU A 216 -7.05 19.65 5.58
CA LEU A 216 -7.97 20.35 4.69
C LEU A 216 -8.13 19.62 3.37
N TYR A 217 -7.02 19.19 2.75
CA TYR A 217 -7.07 18.40 1.51
C TYR A 217 -7.88 17.12 1.67
N VAL A 218 -7.64 16.37 2.75
CA VAL A 218 -8.39 15.13 3.04
C VAL A 218 -9.87 15.41 3.17
N ALA A 219 -10.27 16.48 3.86
CA ALA A 219 -11.67 16.85 4.04
C ALA A 219 -12.33 17.26 2.72
N LEU A 220 -11.74 18.20 1.97
CA LEU A 220 -12.26 18.68 0.70
C LEU A 220 -12.33 17.56 -0.35
N SER A 221 -11.34 16.68 -0.38
CA SER A 221 -11.33 15.54 -1.32
C SER A 221 -12.41 14.48 -1.03
N ARG A 222 -13.23 14.64 0.01
CA ARG A 222 -14.36 13.71 0.32
C ARG A 222 -15.63 14.04 -0.45
N VAL A 223 -15.81 15.28 -0.90
CA VAL A 223 -17.01 15.68 -1.67
C VAL A 223 -16.76 15.55 -3.17
N ARG A 224 -17.81 15.24 -3.93
CA ARG A 224 -17.73 15.04 -5.39
C ARG A 224 -17.55 16.33 -6.17
N SER A 225 -18.21 17.39 -5.74
CA SER A 225 -18.21 18.70 -6.44
C SER A 225 -18.13 19.86 -5.44
N LEU A 226 -17.77 21.02 -5.95
CA LEU A 226 -17.72 22.24 -5.14
C LEU A 226 -19.13 22.65 -4.65
N GLU A 227 -20.18 22.39 -5.44
CA GLU A 227 -21.59 22.70 -5.09
C GLU A 227 -22.07 21.89 -3.88
N GLY A 228 -21.55 20.65 -3.72
CA GLY A 228 -21.88 19.79 -2.59
C GLY A 228 -21.14 20.16 -1.30
N LEU A 229 -20.21 21.11 -1.35
CA LEU A 229 -19.44 21.56 -0.19
C LEU A 229 -20.16 22.68 0.57
N TYR A 230 -20.26 22.55 1.88
CA TYR A 230 -20.70 23.56 2.84
C TYR A 230 -19.59 23.82 3.85
N LEU A 231 -19.34 25.08 4.17
CA LEU A 231 -18.33 25.47 5.15
C LEU A 231 -18.98 26.19 6.32
N SER A 232 -18.63 25.85 7.56
CA SER A 232 -19.15 26.53 8.74
C SER A 232 -18.54 27.91 8.95
N LYS A 233 -17.36 28.17 8.39
CA LYS A 233 -16.59 29.41 8.43
C LYS A 233 -15.67 29.52 7.22
N ASN A 234 -15.10 30.72 7.03
CA ASN A 234 -14.10 30.95 6.01
C ASN A 234 -12.85 30.07 6.22
N VAL A 235 -12.39 29.50 5.12
CA VAL A 235 -11.06 28.89 5.01
C VAL A 235 -10.02 30.02 4.96
N ILE A 236 -8.94 29.84 5.68
CA ILE A 236 -7.78 30.74 5.66
C ILE A 236 -6.57 29.99 5.08
N PRO A 237 -5.61 30.68 4.45
CA PRO A 237 -4.45 30.03 3.80
C PRO A 237 -3.68 29.06 4.72
N GLN A 238 -3.62 29.36 6.01
CA GLN A 238 -2.94 28.55 7.02
C GLN A 238 -3.54 27.15 7.19
N TYR A 239 -4.81 26.93 6.81
CA TYR A 239 -5.43 25.61 6.87
C TYR A 239 -4.95 24.69 5.75
N ALA A 240 -4.44 25.25 4.65
CA ALA A 240 -3.96 24.52 3.48
C ALA A 240 -2.48 24.12 3.59
N HIS A 241 -1.98 23.86 4.82
CA HIS A 241 -0.58 23.49 4.96
C HIS A 241 -0.36 21.98 4.75
N THR A 242 0.71 21.64 4.06
CA THR A 242 1.17 20.27 3.83
C THR A 242 2.60 20.10 4.37
N SER A 243 2.93 18.92 4.91
CA SER A 243 4.28 18.64 5.40
C SER A 243 5.31 18.78 4.28
N ARG A 244 6.37 19.54 4.54
CA ARG A 244 7.48 19.72 3.60
C ARG A 244 8.17 18.39 3.26
N GLU A 245 8.26 17.48 4.22
CA GLU A 245 8.82 16.15 4.01
C GLU A 245 7.98 15.33 3.02
N VAL A 246 6.64 15.43 3.12
CA VAL A 246 5.71 14.77 2.19
C VAL A 246 5.86 15.35 0.79
N LEU A 247 5.94 16.68 0.66
CA LEU A 247 6.13 17.34 -0.64
C LEU A 247 7.46 16.93 -1.29
N THR A 248 8.55 16.91 -0.51
CA THR A 248 9.86 16.46 -0.99
C THR A 248 9.83 15.00 -1.42
N TYR A 249 9.15 14.14 -0.66
CA TYR A 249 9.01 12.73 -1.03
C TYR A 249 8.16 12.54 -2.30
N ALA A 250 7.10 13.33 -2.44
CA ALA A 250 6.22 13.28 -3.61
C ALA A 250 6.87 13.82 -4.89
N SER A 251 7.86 14.73 -4.79
CA SER A 251 8.58 15.24 -5.96
C SER A 251 9.40 14.18 -6.70
N GLU A 252 9.63 13.01 -6.07
CA GLU A 252 10.33 11.88 -6.66
C GLU A 252 9.38 10.88 -7.35
N TYR A 253 8.06 11.15 -7.35
CA TYR A 253 7.09 10.29 -8.04
C TYR A 253 7.21 10.42 -9.55
N ASN A 254 6.85 9.34 -10.23
CA ASN A 254 6.76 9.28 -11.68
C ASN A 254 8.07 9.65 -12.40
N ASN A 255 9.22 9.23 -11.86
CA ASN A 255 10.49 9.32 -12.58
C ASN A 255 10.43 8.36 -13.79
N GLU A 256 10.22 8.94 -14.98
CA GLU A 256 9.96 8.19 -16.21
C GLU A 256 11.13 7.27 -16.59
N GLN A 257 12.38 7.71 -16.37
CA GLN A 257 13.55 6.90 -16.67
C GLN A 257 13.66 5.70 -15.72
N GLN A 258 13.42 5.90 -14.42
CA GLN A 258 13.45 4.81 -13.44
C GLN A 258 12.31 3.80 -13.69
N ILE A 259 11.10 4.31 -13.93
CA ILE A 259 9.93 3.48 -14.24
C ILE A 259 10.15 2.70 -15.54
N GLY A 260 10.64 3.35 -16.59
CA GLY A 260 10.94 2.71 -17.88
C GLY A 260 11.91 1.54 -17.72
N ASN A 261 13.02 1.74 -17.03
CA ASN A 261 14.01 0.70 -16.78
C ASN A 261 13.45 -0.50 -16.01
N GLU A 262 12.62 -0.25 -14.98
CA GLU A 262 12.01 -1.33 -14.20
C GLU A 262 10.91 -2.07 -14.98
N ILE A 263 10.14 -1.36 -15.82
CA ILE A 263 9.13 -1.97 -16.69
C ILE A 263 9.79 -2.85 -17.76
N GLU A 264 10.84 -2.38 -18.43
CA GLU A 264 11.55 -3.17 -19.45
C GLU A 264 12.12 -4.44 -18.87
N SER A 265 12.83 -4.32 -17.73
CA SER A 265 13.37 -5.49 -17.02
C SER A 265 12.27 -6.46 -16.60
N GLY A 266 11.15 -5.95 -16.05
CA GLY A 266 10.02 -6.76 -15.63
C GLY A 266 9.29 -7.43 -16.80
N LYS A 267 9.16 -6.75 -17.95
CA LYS A 267 8.54 -7.32 -19.15
C LYS A 267 9.33 -8.50 -19.72
N ALA A 268 10.65 -8.42 -19.75
CA ALA A 268 11.50 -9.49 -20.25
C ALA A 268 11.32 -10.77 -19.43
N VAL A 269 11.39 -10.66 -18.10
CA VAL A 269 11.16 -11.78 -17.19
C VAL A 269 9.73 -12.31 -17.30
N TYR A 270 8.73 -11.42 -17.27
CA TYR A 270 7.32 -11.82 -17.37
C TYR A 270 7.00 -12.51 -18.71
N GLY A 271 7.56 -12.00 -19.81
CA GLY A 271 7.40 -12.62 -21.14
C GLY A 271 7.95 -14.03 -21.18
N ALA A 272 9.15 -14.27 -20.63
CA ALA A 272 9.74 -15.59 -20.54
C ALA A 272 8.88 -16.54 -19.67
N LEU A 273 8.41 -16.07 -18.51
CA LEU A 273 7.54 -16.88 -17.63
C LEU A 273 6.19 -17.22 -18.27
N GLN A 274 5.58 -16.32 -19.06
CA GLN A 274 4.33 -16.61 -19.78
C GLN A 274 4.49 -17.74 -20.82
N HIS A 275 5.68 -17.90 -21.39
CA HIS A 275 5.98 -18.95 -22.35
C HIS A 275 6.58 -20.21 -21.70
N ASN A 276 6.61 -20.28 -20.37
CA ASN A 276 7.27 -21.31 -19.58
C ASN A 276 8.76 -21.48 -19.93
N ASP A 277 9.39 -20.42 -20.43
CA ASP A 277 10.83 -20.36 -20.70
C ASP A 277 11.57 -19.94 -19.43
N TYR A 278 11.77 -20.91 -18.55
CA TYR A 278 12.40 -20.70 -17.24
C TYR A 278 13.90 -20.38 -17.38
N ASP A 279 14.56 -20.85 -18.43
CA ASP A 279 15.97 -20.57 -18.69
C ASP A 279 16.17 -19.10 -19.08
N GLU A 280 15.32 -18.56 -19.95
CA GLU A 280 15.38 -17.15 -20.31
C GLU A 280 14.93 -16.25 -19.14
N ALA A 281 13.91 -16.64 -18.36
CA ALA A 281 13.54 -15.92 -17.15
C ALA A 281 14.70 -15.89 -16.14
N ALA A 282 15.38 -17.01 -15.96
CA ALA A 282 16.57 -17.14 -15.13
C ALA A 282 17.68 -16.21 -15.60
N ARG A 283 17.96 -16.21 -16.89
CA ARG A 283 18.97 -15.35 -17.51
C ARG A 283 18.68 -13.87 -17.28
N GLN A 284 17.45 -13.43 -17.50
CA GLN A 284 17.04 -12.03 -17.29
C GLN A 284 17.20 -11.61 -15.81
N TYR A 285 16.88 -12.48 -14.85
CA TYR A 285 17.12 -12.21 -13.43
C TYR A 285 18.60 -12.14 -13.10
N LEU A 286 19.42 -13.00 -13.66
CA LEU A 286 20.88 -12.99 -13.47
C LEU A 286 21.50 -11.70 -13.98
N LEU A 287 21.04 -11.20 -15.13
CA LEU A 287 21.44 -9.91 -15.69
C LEU A 287 21.11 -8.76 -14.72
N LEU A 288 19.91 -8.78 -14.12
CA LEU A 288 19.51 -7.79 -13.13
C LEU A 288 20.38 -7.84 -11.87
N VAL A 289 20.68 -9.04 -11.39
CA VAL A 289 21.56 -9.24 -10.21
C VAL A 289 22.97 -8.77 -10.49
N ALA A 290 23.54 -9.11 -11.65
CA ALA A 290 24.86 -8.69 -12.08
C ALA A 290 24.97 -7.17 -12.14
N LYS A 291 24.03 -6.50 -12.82
CA LYS A 291 23.97 -5.04 -12.93
C LYS A 291 23.88 -4.34 -11.57
N LYS A 292 23.14 -4.92 -10.62
CA LYS A 292 23.05 -4.39 -9.24
C LYS A 292 24.35 -4.59 -8.48
N ALA A 293 24.99 -5.76 -8.60
CA ALA A 293 26.26 -6.06 -7.96
C ALA A 293 27.40 -5.15 -8.48
N GLU A 294 27.48 -4.91 -9.81
CA GLU A 294 28.44 -4.00 -10.41
C GLU A 294 28.31 -2.56 -9.90
N ASN A 295 27.10 -2.10 -9.62
CA ASN A 295 26.83 -0.78 -9.03
C ASN A 295 27.18 -0.70 -7.52
N GLY A 296 27.73 -1.75 -6.93
CA GLY A 296 28.08 -1.83 -5.51
C GLY A 296 26.88 -2.10 -4.58
N ASP A 297 25.70 -2.38 -5.15
CA ASP A 297 24.46 -2.65 -4.40
C ASP A 297 24.34 -4.13 -4.04
N ILE A 298 25.35 -4.71 -3.39
CA ILE A 298 25.43 -6.12 -3.04
C ILE A 298 24.17 -6.61 -2.31
N LYS A 299 23.67 -5.82 -1.37
CA LYS A 299 22.46 -6.18 -0.59
C LYS A 299 21.21 -6.29 -1.48
N GLU A 300 21.08 -5.43 -2.47
CA GLU A 300 19.94 -5.45 -3.40
C GLU A 300 20.11 -6.55 -4.44
N ALA A 301 21.36 -6.79 -4.90
CA ALA A 301 21.70 -7.93 -5.74
C ALA A 301 21.32 -9.25 -5.06
N MET A 302 21.66 -9.43 -3.78
CA MET A 302 21.28 -10.60 -3.00
C MET A 302 19.75 -10.71 -2.83
N GLN A 303 19.04 -9.61 -2.72
CA GLN A 303 17.58 -9.59 -2.62
C GLN A 303 16.90 -10.01 -3.94
N GLN A 304 17.44 -9.58 -5.07
CA GLN A 304 16.99 -10.03 -6.41
C GLN A 304 17.35 -11.50 -6.65
N ALA A 305 18.54 -11.92 -6.22
CA ALA A 305 18.94 -13.32 -6.24
C ALA A 305 17.97 -14.22 -5.48
N LYS A 306 17.49 -13.77 -4.33
CA LYS A 306 16.47 -14.49 -3.55
C LYS A 306 15.16 -14.63 -4.31
N ARG A 307 14.67 -13.56 -4.94
CA ARG A 307 13.46 -13.61 -5.77
C ARG A 307 13.62 -14.56 -6.97
N PHE A 308 14.80 -14.61 -7.54
CA PHE A 308 15.14 -15.56 -8.59
C PHE A 308 15.00 -17.01 -8.11
N LEU A 309 15.51 -17.30 -6.91
CA LEU A 309 15.38 -18.61 -6.28
C LEU A 309 13.91 -18.98 -6.01
N ASP A 310 13.10 -18.01 -5.59
CA ASP A 310 11.66 -18.20 -5.36
C ASP A 310 10.93 -18.70 -6.62
N ILE A 311 11.44 -18.34 -7.81
CA ILE A 311 10.87 -18.74 -9.10
C ILE A 311 11.42 -20.09 -9.57
N LEU A 312 12.73 -20.34 -9.44
CA LEU A 312 13.38 -21.53 -9.95
C LEU A 312 13.33 -22.75 -9.03
N VAL A 313 13.23 -22.52 -7.74
CA VAL A 313 13.29 -23.56 -6.71
C VAL A 313 12.07 -23.40 -5.81
N CYS A 314 10.98 -24.06 -6.15
CA CYS A 314 9.75 -24.10 -5.35
C CYS A 314 9.92 -24.83 -3.99
N ASP A 315 11.11 -24.80 -3.41
CA ASP A 315 11.39 -25.44 -2.13
C ASP A 315 11.41 -24.41 -1.01
N GLU A 316 10.35 -24.40 -0.19
CA GLU A 316 10.12 -23.46 0.93
C GLU A 316 11.23 -23.49 2.01
N HIS A 317 12.12 -24.49 1.97
CA HIS A 317 13.17 -24.68 3.01
C HIS A 317 14.49 -23.92 2.76
N LEU A 318 14.62 -23.20 1.65
CA LEU A 318 15.85 -22.49 1.27
C LEU A 318 15.96 -21.05 1.80
N TYR A 319 15.00 -20.57 2.61
CA TYR A 319 14.98 -19.21 3.15
C TYR A 319 15.88 -19.05 4.39
N GLY A 320 17.18 -19.02 4.18
CA GLY A 320 18.14 -18.56 5.18
C GLY A 320 18.19 -17.02 5.29
N SER A 321 18.96 -16.52 6.25
CA SER A 321 19.38 -15.11 6.29
C SER A 321 20.18 -14.75 5.04
N ILE A 322 20.31 -13.46 4.73
CA ILE A 322 21.11 -12.99 3.59
C ILE A 322 22.56 -13.52 3.65
N GLU A 323 23.08 -13.77 4.85
CA GLU A 323 24.42 -14.32 5.10
C GLU A 323 24.57 -15.79 4.65
N SER A 324 23.47 -16.54 4.55
CA SER A 324 23.46 -17.96 4.14
C SER A 324 23.10 -18.17 2.65
N VAL A 325 22.97 -17.11 1.86
CA VAL A 325 22.61 -17.20 0.43
C VAL A 325 23.54 -18.13 -0.35
N PRO A 326 24.86 -18.08 -0.22
CA PRO A 326 25.76 -19.01 -0.93
C PRO A 326 25.44 -20.48 -0.66
N GLU A 327 25.17 -20.86 0.59
CA GLU A 327 24.82 -22.25 0.93
C GLU A 327 23.50 -22.71 0.30
N CYS A 328 22.50 -21.82 0.28
CA CYS A 328 21.22 -22.11 -0.37
C CYS A 328 21.38 -22.33 -1.87
N LEU A 329 22.22 -21.54 -2.52
CA LEU A 329 22.48 -21.63 -3.95
C LEU A 329 23.21 -22.91 -4.34
N THR A 330 24.11 -23.39 -3.47
CA THR A 330 24.94 -24.59 -3.72
C THR A 330 24.16 -25.91 -3.64
N LYS A 331 23.03 -25.93 -2.92
CA LYS A 331 22.18 -27.12 -2.80
C LYS A 331 21.25 -27.35 -3.98
N ALA A 332 21.12 -26.37 -4.87
CA ALA A 332 20.28 -26.50 -6.04
C ALA A 332 20.89 -27.40 -7.10
N SER A 333 20.08 -28.17 -7.79
CA SER A 333 20.51 -29.05 -8.88
C SER A 333 20.76 -28.31 -10.19
N HIS A 334 20.21 -27.11 -10.35
CA HIS A 334 20.33 -26.30 -11.56
C HIS A 334 21.61 -25.44 -11.55
N TRP A 335 22.23 -25.20 -12.71
CA TRP A 335 23.47 -24.44 -12.85
C TRP A 335 23.33 -22.97 -12.46
N ALA A 336 22.19 -22.35 -12.73
CA ALA A 336 21.98 -20.90 -12.54
C ALA A 336 22.12 -20.44 -11.06
N PRO A 337 21.61 -21.15 -10.04
CA PRO A 337 21.89 -20.83 -8.65
C PRO A 337 23.38 -20.86 -8.29
N LYS A 338 24.14 -21.84 -8.81
CA LYS A 338 25.59 -21.95 -8.60
C LYS A 338 26.35 -20.82 -9.28
N PHE A 339 25.93 -20.43 -10.48
CA PHE A 339 26.46 -19.23 -11.15
C PHE A 339 26.24 -17.98 -10.30
N LEU A 340 25.04 -17.81 -9.75
CA LEU A 340 24.73 -16.71 -8.87
C LEU A 340 25.57 -16.71 -7.60
N ALA A 341 25.81 -17.90 -7.00
CA ALA A 341 26.73 -18.04 -5.87
C ALA A 341 28.15 -17.58 -6.23
N SER A 342 28.65 -17.99 -7.40
CA SER A 342 29.98 -17.60 -7.86
C SER A 342 30.08 -16.07 -8.06
N LEU A 343 29.06 -15.45 -8.63
CA LEU A 343 28.99 -13.99 -8.83
C LEU A 343 28.95 -13.23 -7.50
N LEU A 344 28.12 -13.65 -6.56
CA LEU A 344 28.02 -13.02 -5.25
C LEU A 344 29.31 -13.16 -4.43
N CYS A 345 29.95 -14.32 -4.48
CA CYS A 345 31.26 -14.56 -3.85
C CYS A 345 32.34 -13.67 -4.47
N LEU A 346 32.35 -13.48 -5.79
CA LEU A 346 33.31 -12.57 -6.47
C LEU A 346 33.19 -11.15 -5.92
N TYR A 347 31.98 -10.61 -5.83
CA TYR A 347 31.75 -9.24 -5.34
C TYR A 347 31.91 -9.12 -3.81
N ALA A 348 31.74 -10.20 -3.07
CA ALA A 348 32.04 -10.27 -1.64
C ALA A 348 33.52 -10.51 -1.33
N GLU A 349 34.39 -10.47 -2.34
CA GLU A 349 35.84 -10.70 -2.26
C GLU A 349 36.22 -12.11 -1.76
N LYS A 350 35.31 -13.08 -1.84
CA LYS A 350 35.52 -14.49 -1.52
C LYS A 350 35.98 -15.27 -2.76
N TYR A 351 37.18 -14.96 -3.23
CA TYR A 351 37.65 -15.38 -4.57
C TYR A 351 37.82 -16.90 -4.72
N GLU A 352 38.23 -17.63 -3.69
CA GLU A 352 38.34 -19.11 -3.72
C GLU A 352 36.96 -19.78 -3.87
N GLU A 353 35.96 -19.30 -3.11
CA GLU A 353 34.59 -19.78 -3.20
C GLU A 353 33.99 -19.44 -4.57
N ALA A 354 34.22 -18.20 -5.07
CA ALA A 354 33.76 -17.79 -6.40
C ALA A 354 34.32 -18.70 -7.51
N LEU A 355 35.61 -19.03 -7.42
CA LEU A 355 36.29 -19.92 -8.36
C LEU A 355 35.72 -21.35 -8.29
N ALA A 356 35.48 -21.87 -7.08
CA ALA A 356 34.92 -23.21 -6.92
C ALA A 356 33.54 -23.33 -7.58
N TYR A 357 32.62 -22.39 -7.27
CA TYR A 357 31.29 -22.39 -7.86
C TYR A 357 31.29 -22.13 -9.38
N ALA A 358 32.17 -21.24 -9.88
CA ALA A 358 32.30 -21.04 -11.33
C ALA A 358 32.75 -22.33 -12.05
N ASN A 359 33.69 -23.09 -11.47
CA ASN A 359 34.11 -24.37 -12.04
C ASN A 359 33.00 -25.42 -11.99
N GLU A 360 32.18 -25.48 -10.95
CA GLU A 360 31.00 -26.36 -10.89
C GLU A 360 29.98 -26.02 -11.98
N VAL A 361 29.74 -24.74 -12.24
CA VAL A 361 28.88 -24.29 -13.34
C VAL A 361 29.45 -24.75 -14.65
N LEU A 362 30.73 -24.47 -14.91
CA LEU A 362 31.39 -24.82 -16.18
C LEU A 362 31.52 -26.32 -16.44
N ALA A 363 31.47 -27.13 -15.39
CA ALA A 363 31.43 -28.60 -15.54
C ALA A 363 30.11 -29.12 -16.14
N THR A 364 29.02 -28.39 -15.94
CA THR A 364 27.68 -28.77 -16.40
C THR A 364 27.13 -27.89 -17.50
N HIS A 365 27.53 -26.63 -17.53
CA HIS A 365 27.03 -25.62 -18.46
C HIS A 365 28.15 -24.67 -18.90
N GLN A 366 28.57 -24.80 -20.14
CA GLN A 366 29.60 -23.93 -20.73
C GLN A 366 28.97 -22.57 -21.10
N CYS A 367 29.28 -21.53 -20.33
CA CYS A 367 28.79 -20.17 -20.57
C CYS A 367 29.90 -19.13 -20.37
N ALA A 368 29.83 -18.07 -21.16
CA ALA A 368 30.81 -16.98 -21.13
C ALA A 368 30.84 -16.26 -19.76
N GLU A 369 29.69 -16.14 -19.15
CA GLU A 369 29.51 -15.48 -17.86
C GLU A 369 30.28 -16.19 -16.72
N ALA A 370 30.21 -17.51 -16.65
CA ALA A 370 30.94 -18.28 -15.65
C ALA A 370 32.46 -18.28 -15.93
N MET A 371 32.85 -18.30 -17.20
CA MET A 371 34.27 -18.13 -17.59
C MET A 371 34.83 -16.77 -17.17
N TYR A 372 34.04 -15.70 -17.33
CA TYR A 372 34.41 -14.37 -16.86
C TYR A 372 34.65 -14.34 -15.34
N ILE A 373 33.70 -14.88 -14.56
CA ILE A 373 33.86 -14.94 -13.09
C ILE A 373 35.10 -15.74 -12.72
N LYS A 374 35.32 -16.89 -13.37
CA LYS A 374 36.50 -17.74 -13.16
C LYS A 374 37.79 -16.95 -13.43
N SER A 375 37.87 -16.27 -14.58
CA SER A 375 39.04 -15.46 -14.92
C SER A 375 39.29 -14.33 -13.91
N ARG A 376 38.25 -13.63 -13.51
CA ARG A 376 38.34 -12.53 -12.51
C ARG A 376 38.79 -13.07 -11.14
N ALA A 377 38.23 -14.18 -10.68
CA ALA A 377 38.61 -14.80 -9.41
C ALA A 377 40.09 -15.26 -9.45
N LEU A 378 40.52 -15.92 -10.52
CA LEU A 378 41.90 -16.34 -10.73
C LEU A 378 42.87 -15.15 -10.71
N ALA A 379 42.55 -14.07 -11.40
CA ALA A 379 43.37 -12.86 -11.41
C ALA A 379 43.49 -12.22 -10.01
N LYS A 380 42.42 -12.23 -9.23
CA LYS A 380 42.42 -11.73 -7.83
C LYS A 380 43.19 -12.65 -6.86
N LEU A 381 43.28 -13.93 -7.19
CA LEU A 381 44.09 -14.93 -6.47
C LEU A 381 45.54 -14.98 -6.98
N GLU A 382 45.95 -14.04 -7.83
CA GLU A 382 47.28 -13.94 -8.43
C GLU A 382 47.68 -15.15 -9.31
N ARG A 383 46.69 -15.97 -9.74
CA ARG A 383 46.85 -17.12 -10.64
C ARG A 383 46.77 -16.68 -12.10
N TYR A 384 47.69 -15.80 -12.52
CA TYR A 384 47.61 -15.08 -13.80
C TYR A 384 47.67 -15.98 -15.04
N THR A 385 48.47 -17.04 -15.03
CA THR A 385 48.56 -17.95 -16.15
C THR A 385 47.21 -18.64 -16.45
N GLU A 386 46.52 -19.13 -15.41
CA GLU A 386 45.23 -19.76 -15.54
C GLU A 386 44.13 -18.77 -15.90
N ALA A 387 44.25 -17.51 -15.41
CA ALA A 387 43.37 -16.45 -15.80
C ALA A 387 43.47 -16.13 -17.28
N ASP A 388 44.70 -16.06 -17.84
CA ASP A 388 44.94 -15.79 -19.25
C ASP A 388 44.45 -16.95 -20.14
N GLU A 389 44.66 -18.21 -19.77
CA GLU A 389 44.08 -19.36 -20.42
C GLU A 389 42.55 -19.30 -20.48
N THR A 390 41.92 -18.94 -19.35
CA THR A 390 40.48 -18.79 -19.26
C THR A 390 40.00 -17.61 -20.13
N ASN A 391 40.74 -16.50 -20.19
CA ASN A 391 40.41 -15.34 -21.04
C ASN A 391 40.52 -15.71 -22.55
N CYS A 392 41.49 -16.52 -22.94
CA CYS A 392 41.58 -17.00 -24.30
C CYS A 392 40.39 -17.89 -24.71
N GLN A 393 39.93 -18.75 -23.77
CA GLN A 393 38.71 -19.55 -23.97
C GLN A 393 37.46 -18.66 -24.02
N LEU A 394 37.38 -17.65 -23.14
CA LEU A 394 36.28 -16.67 -23.08
C LEU A 394 36.19 -15.90 -24.42
N ALA A 395 37.31 -15.45 -24.99
CA ALA A 395 37.31 -14.70 -26.24
C ALA A 395 36.66 -15.50 -27.39
N ASN A 396 36.93 -16.82 -27.46
CA ASN A 396 36.35 -17.70 -28.46
C ASN A 396 34.83 -17.87 -28.27
N VAL A 397 34.36 -17.93 -27.03
CA VAL A 397 32.90 -18.04 -26.70
C VAL A 397 32.21 -16.70 -26.87
N PHE A 398 32.90 -15.57 -26.58
CA PHE A 398 32.37 -14.22 -26.67
C PHE A 398 32.02 -13.83 -28.12
N GLU A 399 32.75 -14.28 -29.13
CA GLU A 399 32.39 -14.04 -30.53
C GLU A 399 31.02 -14.63 -30.92
N MET A 400 30.61 -15.70 -30.22
CA MET A 400 29.31 -16.35 -30.38
C MET A 400 28.21 -15.84 -29.43
N ALA A 401 28.56 -15.00 -28.48
CA ALA A 401 27.63 -14.51 -27.47
C ALA A 401 26.62 -13.51 -28.04
N THR A 402 25.41 -13.51 -27.48
CA THR A 402 24.36 -12.56 -27.82
C THR A 402 24.76 -11.12 -27.42
N PRO A 403 24.21 -10.07 -28.07
CA PRO A 403 24.49 -8.67 -27.73
C PRO A 403 24.31 -8.34 -26.22
N ASP A 404 23.33 -8.97 -25.57
CA ASP A 404 23.04 -8.74 -24.16
C ASP A 404 24.10 -9.35 -23.23
N ALA A 405 24.65 -10.51 -23.59
CA ALA A 405 25.74 -11.11 -22.85
C ALA A 405 27.03 -10.25 -22.97
N LYS A 406 27.21 -9.54 -24.09
CA LYS A 406 28.34 -8.65 -24.29
C LYS A 406 28.32 -7.41 -23.38
N VAL A 407 27.14 -6.95 -22.94
CA VAL A 407 27.00 -5.83 -22.02
C VAL A 407 27.49 -6.17 -20.61
N LEU A 408 27.46 -7.44 -20.22
CA LEU A 408 27.98 -7.91 -18.92
C LEU A 408 29.51 -7.81 -18.81
N PHE A 409 30.21 -7.68 -19.93
CA PHE A 409 31.66 -7.70 -20.00
C PHE A 409 32.30 -6.32 -20.32
N MET A 410 31.49 -5.32 -20.60
CA MET A 410 31.91 -3.91 -20.76
C MET A 410 31.76 -3.14 -19.46
#